data_f582e3f1dd078a150139fa16d7574de5
#
_entry.id   f582e3f1dd078a150139fa16d7574de5
#
_cell.length_a   1.000
_cell.length_b   1.000
_cell.length_c   1.000
_cell.angle_alpha   90.00
_cell.angle_beta   90.00
_cell.angle_gamma   90.00
#
_symmetry.space_group_name_H-M   'P 1'
#
loop_
_entity.id
_entity.type
_entity.pdbx_description
1 polymer ?
#
loop_
_entity_poly.entity_id
_entity_poly.type
_entity_poly.pdbx_seq_one_letter_code
_entity_poly.pdbx_strand_id
1 'polypeptide(L)'
;MGETKVGTQHEAPSRAAVAAPGLTVSPLTGRAGVRMAGEVGLSTRGIWEDALEQAVLEGEDVYYLELSGVTFADVAGVGALVAAAQRLPAGARFVLHRPPHVVPRVLELFWPGQPAIEVSMS
;
A
#
# COMPACT_ATOMS: atom_id res chain seq x y z
N MET A 1 -10.80 -20.91 -28.25
CA MET A 1 -10.61 -20.23 -27.70
C MET A 1 -10.75 -19.75 -27.09
N GLY A 2 -10.54 -20.30 -27.54
CA GLY A 2 -10.13 -19.41 -26.84
C GLY A 2 -10.41 -19.19 -26.36
N GLU A 3 -10.03 -19.08 -26.19
CA GLU A 3 -9.79 -18.50 -25.58
C GLU A 3 -10.05 -18.18 -24.93
N THR A 4 -9.64 -18.65 -25.42
CA THR A 4 -9.49 -18.02 -24.73
C THR A 4 -9.80 -17.82 -24.05
N LYS A 5 -9.64 -18.13 -24.00
CA LYS A 5 -9.43 -17.60 -23.27
C LYS A 5 -9.77 -17.30 -22.54
N VAL A 6 -9.34 -17.74 -22.96
CA VAL A 6 -9.21 -17.11 -22.21
C VAL A 6 -9.37 -16.94 -21.37
N GLY A 7 -9.23 -17.72 -21.62
CA GLY A 7 -8.80 -17.12 -20.77
C GLY A 7 -8.90 -17.20 -20.01
N THR A 8 -8.35 -17.22 -19.99
CA THR A 8 -7.97 -16.86 -19.29
C THR A 8 -7.94 -16.86 -18.57
N GLN A 9 -7.47 -16.96 -18.66
CA GLN A 9 -6.95 -16.53 -18.08
C GLN A 9 -6.94 -16.53 -17.25
N HIS A 10 -6.57 -16.79 -17.39
CA HIS A 10 -6.13 -16.41 -16.65
C HIS A 10 -5.93 -16.28 -16.21
N GLU A 11 -5.35 -16.35 -16.44
CA GLU A 11 -4.76 -15.70 -16.09
C GLU A 11 -4.54 -15.27 -15.74
N ALA A 12 -4.11 -15.82 -16.15
CA ALA A 12 -3.51 -14.96 -15.77
C ALA A 12 -3.31 -14.57 -15.55
N PRO A 13 -2.90 -14.64 -15.74
CA PRO A 13 -2.34 -13.77 -15.49
C PRO A 13 -2.29 -13.38 -15.34
N SER A 14 -1.84 -13.40 -15.45
CA SER A 14 -1.44 -12.61 -15.40
C SER A 14 -1.51 -12.20 -15.59
N ARG A 15 -1.16 -12.13 -15.60
CA ARG A 15 -1.03 -11.29 -15.88
C ARG A 15 -0.92 -10.89 -16.54
N ALA A 16 -1.06 -11.66 -16.35
CA ALA A 16 -0.61 -11.18 -17.35
C ALA A 16 -0.51 -10.12 -17.83
N ALA A 17 -0.18 -10.18 -18.52
CA ALA A 17 0.10 -8.94 -19.13
C ALA A 17 -1.07 -8.00 -19.05
N VAL A 18 -1.32 -7.52 -17.95
CA VAL A 18 -2.36 -6.54 -17.77
C VAL A 18 -1.86 -5.22 -18.30
N ALA A 19 -2.62 -4.59 -19.18
CA ALA A 19 -2.26 -3.32 -19.73
C ALA A 19 -2.48 -2.18 -18.75
N ALA A 20 -3.50 -2.27 -17.93
CA ALA A 20 -3.83 -1.19 -17.00
C ALA A 20 -2.88 -1.20 -15.82
N PRO A 21 -2.56 -0.01 -15.26
CA PRO A 21 -1.77 0.04 -14.04
C PRO A 21 -2.48 -0.65 -12.90
N GLY A 22 -1.71 -1.25 -12.04
CA GLY A 22 -2.24 -1.95 -10.89
C GLY A 22 -1.39 -1.69 -9.69
N LEU A 23 -1.57 -2.50 -8.68
CA LEU A 23 -0.80 -2.43 -7.45
C LEU A 23 -0.41 -3.85 -7.06
N THR A 24 0.89 -4.08 -6.87
CA THR A 24 1.39 -5.36 -6.40
C THR A 24 1.83 -5.23 -4.96
N VAL A 25 1.68 -6.31 -4.21
CA VAL A 25 2.05 -6.36 -2.79
C VAL A 25 2.84 -7.64 -2.57
N SER A 26 4.01 -7.53 -1.95
CA SER A 26 4.81 -8.69 -1.62
C SER A 26 5.43 -8.50 -0.24
N PRO A 27 5.64 -9.59 0.52
CA PRO A 27 6.20 -9.47 1.86
C PRO A 27 7.66 -9.06 1.83
N LEU A 28 8.08 -8.29 2.84
CA LEU A 28 9.49 -7.98 3.03
C LEU A 28 10.20 -9.17 3.65
N THR A 29 11.50 -9.23 3.40
CA THR A 29 12.37 -10.23 4.01
C THR A 29 13.08 -9.58 5.19
N GLY A 30 13.14 -10.29 6.31
CA GLY A 30 13.92 -9.85 7.46
C GLY A 30 13.25 -8.85 8.38
N ARG A 31 12.05 -8.38 8.06
CA ARG A 31 11.28 -7.49 8.92
C ARG A 31 9.81 -7.56 8.55
N ALA A 32 8.97 -7.20 9.51
CA ALA A 32 7.53 -7.16 9.28
C ALA A 32 7.19 -6.01 8.33
N GLY A 33 6.51 -6.33 7.25
CA GLY A 33 6.13 -5.31 6.29
C GLY A 33 5.90 -5.88 4.91
N VAL A 34 5.57 -4.98 3.99
CA VAL A 34 5.34 -5.32 2.59
C VAL A 34 6.01 -4.30 1.68
N ARG A 35 6.34 -4.75 0.48
CA ARG A 35 6.74 -3.90 -0.62
C ARG A 35 5.56 -3.76 -1.56
N MET A 36 5.29 -2.53 -1.97
CA MET A 36 4.23 -2.27 -2.93
C MET A 36 4.79 -1.53 -4.13
N ALA A 37 4.19 -1.80 -5.30
CA ALA A 37 4.60 -1.15 -6.54
C ALA A 37 3.37 -0.92 -7.40
N GLY A 38 3.30 0.25 -8.01
CA GLY A 38 2.19 0.61 -8.88
C GLY A 38 1.54 1.91 -8.45
N GLU A 39 0.22 1.96 -8.52
CA GLU A 39 -0.54 3.16 -8.20
C GLU A 39 -1.61 2.85 -7.18
N VAL A 40 -1.84 3.79 -6.26
CA VAL A 40 -2.92 3.71 -5.28
C VAL A 40 -4.01 4.68 -5.72
N GLY A 41 -5.08 4.14 -6.25
CA GLY A 41 -6.20 4.92 -6.76
C GLY A 41 -7.47 4.11 -6.71
N LEU A 42 -8.47 4.58 -7.42
CA LEU A 42 -9.80 3.98 -7.35
C LEU A 42 -9.79 2.50 -7.74
N SER A 43 -9.09 2.15 -8.81
CA SER A 43 -9.10 0.77 -9.32
C SER A 43 -8.27 -0.19 -8.45
N THR A 44 -7.39 0.32 -7.60
CA THR A 44 -6.55 -0.52 -6.74
C THR A 44 -6.91 -0.38 -5.26
N ARG A 45 -8.01 0.31 -4.96
CA ARG A 45 -8.39 0.60 -3.58
C ARG A 45 -8.53 -0.67 -2.75
N GLY A 46 -9.14 -1.70 -3.30
CA GLY A 46 -9.33 -2.96 -2.56
C GLY A 46 -8.01 -3.61 -2.19
N ILE A 47 -7.06 -3.63 -3.12
CA ILE A 47 -5.74 -4.22 -2.85
C ILE A 47 -5.03 -3.43 -1.75
N TRP A 48 -5.08 -2.10 -1.84
CA TRP A 48 -4.45 -1.22 -0.87
C TRP A 48 -5.05 -1.41 0.52
N GLU A 49 -6.37 -1.39 0.61
CA GLU A 49 -7.06 -1.52 1.89
C GLU A 49 -6.86 -2.90 2.51
N ASP A 50 -6.85 -3.96 1.68
CA ASP A 50 -6.58 -5.31 2.19
C ASP A 50 -5.18 -5.41 2.76
N ALA A 51 -4.19 -4.80 2.11
CA ALA A 51 -2.82 -4.82 2.61
C ALA A 51 -2.71 -4.08 3.95
N LEU A 52 -3.39 -2.94 4.07
CA LEU A 52 -3.41 -2.19 5.32
C LEU A 52 -4.12 -2.96 6.42
N GLU A 53 -5.22 -3.63 6.10
CA GLU A 53 -5.94 -4.45 7.07
C GLU A 53 -5.05 -5.58 7.59
N GLN A 54 -4.33 -6.26 6.71
CA GLN A 54 -3.40 -7.30 7.11
C GLN A 54 -2.30 -6.74 8.00
N ALA A 55 -1.80 -5.56 7.68
CA ALA A 55 -0.77 -4.91 8.48
C ALA A 55 -1.23 -4.66 9.92
N VAL A 56 -2.48 -4.20 10.08
CA VAL A 56 -3.06 -3.99 11.41
C VAL A 56 -3.21 -5.32 12.14
N LEU A 57 -3.67 -6.36 11.43
CA LEU A 57 -3.92 -7.67 12.04
C LEU A 57 -2.63 -8.36 12.49
N GLU A 58 -1.50 -8.08 11.85
CA GLU A 58 -0.23 -8.68 12.26
C GLU A 58 0.23 -8.21 13.64
N GLY A 59 -0.18 -7.03 14.06
CA GLY A 59 0.05 -6.57 15.42
C GLY A 59 1.50 -6.29 15.78
N GLU A 60 2.34 -5.98 14.80
CA GLU A 60 3.76 -5.68 15.04
C GLU A 60 3.92 -4.28 15.58
N ASP A 61 4.93 -4.09 16.44
CA ASP A 61 5.22 -2.74 16.97
C ASP A 61 5.64 -1.79 15.88
N VAL A 62 6.38 -2.28 14.90
CA VAL A 62 6.84 -1.49 13.75
C VAL A 62 6.57 -2.30 12.50
N TYR A 63 5.77 -1.75 11.60
CA TYR A 63 5.42 -2.40 10.35
C TYR A 63 5.86 -1.51 9.19
N TYR A 64 6.65 -2.07 8.29
CA TYR A 64 7.26 -1.30 7.21
C TYR A 64 6.42 -1.39 5.94
N LEU A 65 6.17 -0.23 5.33
CA LEU A 65 5.56 -0.14 4.03
C LEU A 65 6.61 0.41 3.08
N GLU A 66 7.18 -0.46 2.25
CA GLU A 66 8.19 -0.06 1.28
C GLU A 66 7.47 0.45 0.05
N LEU A 67 7.47 1.75 -0.15
CA LEU A 67 6.65 2.41 -1.16
C LEU A 67 7.46 3.03 -2.30
N SER A 68 8.75 2.70 -2.39
CA SER A 68 9.59 3.27 -3.45
C SER A 68 9.12 2.90 -4.85
N GLY A 69 8.36 1.81 -4.98
CA GLY A 69 7.78 1.41 -6.27
C GLY A 69 6.40 1.99 -6.53
N VAL A 70 5.84 2.76 -5.59
CA VAL A 70 4.53 3.39 -5.77
C VAL A 70 4.74 4.75 -6.42
N THR A 71 4.10 4.97 -7.56
CA THR A 71 4.28 6.20 -8.32
C THR A 71 3.25 7.26 -8.02
N PHE A 72 2.11 6.87 -7.43
CA PHE A 72 1.02 7.80 -7.14
C PHE A 72 0.13 7.23 -6.06
N ALA A 73 -0.43 8.11 -5.23
CA ALA A 73 -1.49 7.76 -4.29
C ALA A 73 -2.46 8.93 -4.21
N ASP A 74 -3.77 8.62 -4.27
CA ASP A 74 -4.77 9.67 -4.17
C ASP A 74 -5.06 9.99 -2.69
N VAL A 75 -5.80 11.07 -2.47
CA VAL A 75 -6.12 11.53 -1.12
C VAL A 75 -6.87 10.45 -0.34
N ALA A 76 -7.81 9.78 -0.99
CA ALA A 76 -8.58 8.72 -0.31
C ALA A 76 -7.69 7.55 0.10
N GLY A 77 -6.66 7.24 -0.70
CA GLY A 77 -5.69 6.20 -0.33
C GLY A 77 -4.89 6.59 0.90
N VAL A 78 -4.46 7.85 0.97
CA VAL A 78 -3.76 8.33 2.15
C VAL A 78 -4.69 8.33 3.36
N GLY A 79 -5.97 8.69 3.17
CA GLY A 79 -6.97 8.61 4.24
C GLY A 79 -7.13 7.20 4.79
N ALA A 80 -7.15 6.20 3.91
CA ALA A 80 -7.23 4.81 4.34
C ALA A 80 -6.00 4.41 5.17
N LEU A 81 -4.83 4.91 4.80
CA LEU A 81 -3.60 4.68 5.56
C LEU A 81 -3.71 5.27 6.97
N VAL A 82 -4.19 6.51 7.07
CA VAL A 82 -4.38 7.17 8.36
C VAL A 82 -5.38 6.39 9.22
N ALA A 83 -6.49 5.97 8.62
CA ALA A 83 -7.50 5.19 9.34
C ALA A 83 -6.93 3.89 9.88
N ALA A 84 -6.13 3.19 9.08
CA ALA A 84 -5.49 1.95 9.52
C ALA A 84 -4.49 2.23 10.64
N ALA A 85 -3.70 3.29 10.52
CA ALA A 85 -2.71 3.65 11.55
C ALA A 85 -3.39 3.96 12.89
N GLN A 86 -4.57 4.56 12.84
CA GLN A 86 -5.33 4.87 14.06
C GLN A 86 -5.86 3.63 14.77
N ARG A 87 -5.89 2.49 14.06
CA ARG A 87 -6.31 1.22 14.65
C ARG A 87 -5.16 0.43 15.26
N LEU A 88 -3.92 0.90 15.10
CA LEU A 88 -2.77 0.24 15.71
C LEU A 88 -2.80 0.41 17.22
N PRO A 89 -2.26 -0.56 17.97
CA PRO A 89 -2.16 -0.39 19.42
C PRO A 89 -1.20 0.74 19.77
N ALA A 90 -1.34 1.26 20.98
CA ALA A 90 -0.52 2.38 21.44
C ALA A 90 0.96 2.04 21.32
N GLY A 91 1.72 2.96 20.73
CA GLY A 91 3.16 2.78 20.55
C GLY A 91 3.54 2.09 19.26
N ALA A 92 2.60 1.40 18.60
CA ALA A 92 2.88 0.77 17.31
C ALA A 92 2.81 1.83 16.20
N ARG A 93 3.52 1.57 15.10
CA ARG A 93 3.52 2.53 14.00
C ARG A 93 3.82 1.87 12.67
N PHE A 94 3.38 2.53 11.60
CA PHE A 94 3.82 2.24 10.24
C PHE A 94 5.03 3.11 9.92
N VAL A 95 6.02 2.52 9.28
CA VAL A 95 7.13 3.28 8.70
C VAL A 95 6.97 3.24 7.18
N LEU A 96 6.71 4.40 6.59
CA LEU A 96 6.58 4.54 5.15
C LEU A 96 7.96 4.80 4.58
N HIS A 97 8.52 3.82 3.90
CA HIS A 97 9.85 3.96 3.35
C HIS A 97 9.76 4.43 1.90
N ARG A 98 10.28 5.61 1.65
CA ARG A 98 10.40 6.24 0.34
C ARG A 98 9.05 6.30 -0.40
N PRO A 99 8.02 6.87 0.23
CA PRO A 99 6.74 7.06 -0.45
C PRO A 99 6.88 8.11 -1.54
N PRO A 100 5.98 8.11 -2.55
CA PRO A 100 5.94 9.22 -3.50
C PRO A 100 5.61 10.52 -2.76
N HIS A 101 6.12 11.63 -3.27
CA HIS A 101 6.05 12.92 -2.57
C HIS A 101 4.62 13.35 -2.24
N VAL A 102 3.64 12.89 -3.00
CA VAL A 102 2.24 13.24 -2.74
C VAL A 102 1.80 12.75 -1.36
N VAL A 103 2.35 11.62 -0.89
CA VAL A 103 1.92 11.05 0.38
C VAL A 103 2.26 11.95 1.56
N PRO A 104 3.52 12.34 1.81
CA PRO A 104 3.79 13.22 2.94
C PRO A 104 3.12 14.59 2.80
N ARG A 105 2.94 15.08 1.56
CA ARG A 105 2.26 16.37 1.37
C ARG A 105 0.80 16.29 1.76
N VAL A 106 0.10 15.23 1.37
CA VAL A 106 -1.30 15.05 1.73
C VAL A 106 -1.44 14.84 3.24
N LEU A 107 -0.51 14.10 3.84
CA LEU A 107 -0.52 13.92 5.30
C LEU A 107 -0.40 15.26 6.00
N GLU A 108 0.52 16.11 5.57
CA GLU A 108 0.68 17.43 6.20
C GLU A 108 -0.54 18.31 6.04
N LEU A 109 -1.19 18.23 4.88
CA LEU A 109 -2.33 19.11 4.58
C LEU A 109 -3.59 18.70 5.32
N PHE A 110 -3.85 17.39 5.43
CA PHE A 110 -5.14 16.91 5.92
C PHE A 110 -5.07 16.20 7.26
N TRP A 111 -3.94 15.59 7.58
CA TRP A 111 -3.79 14.81 8.81
C TRP A 111 -2.44 15.06 9.46
N PRO A 112 -2.14 16.31 9.84
CA PRO A 112 -0.82 16.59 10.44
C PRO A 112 -0.68 15.90 11.79
N GLY A 113 0.56 15.56 12.14
CA GLY A 113 0.86 15.07 13.48
C GLY A 113 0.36 13.65 13.76
N GLN A 114 0.47 12.73 12.80
CA GLN A 114 0.05 11.34 13.03
C GLN A 114 1.18 10.57 13.72
N PRO A 115 1.04 10.26 15.04
CA PRO A 115 2.14 9.61 15.75
C PRO A 115 2.41 8.18 15.28
N ALA A 116 1.40 7.51 14.72
CA ALA A 116 1.54 6.14 14.26
C ALA A 116 2.04 6.03 12.81
N ILE A 117 2.43 7.15 12.19
CA ILE A 117 2.97 7.15 10.84
C ILE A 117 4.29 7.88 10.84
N GLU A 118 5.35 7.16 10.47
CA GLU A 118 6.68 7.74 10.31
C GLU A 118 7.06 7.66 8.84
N VAL A 119 7.57 8.77 8.29
CA VAL A 119 8.02 8.81 6.89
C VAL A 119 9.53 8.79 6.87
N SER A 120 10.11 7.85 6.13
CA SER A 120 11.55 7.74 5.95
C SER A 120 11.89 7.84 4.48
N MET A 121 12.67 8.85 4.12
CA MET A 121 13.07 9.09 2.73
C MET A 121 14.47 8.57 2.42
N SER A 122 15.16 8.05 3.40
CA SER A 122 16.54 7.58 3.19
C SER A 122 16.65 6.10 2.86
#